data_88e2f416f0a3737143c9040abb21c0d8
#
_entry.id   88e2f416f0a3737143c9040abb21c0d8
#
_cell.length_a   1.000
_cell.length_b   1.000
_cell.length_c   1.000
_cell.angle_alpha   90.00
_cell.angle_beta   90.00
_cell.angle_gamma   90.00
#
_symmetry.space_group_name_H-M   'P 1'
#
loop_
_entity.id
_entity.type
_entity.pdbx_description
1 polymer ?
#
loop_
_entity_poly.entity_id
_entity_poly.type
_entity_poly.pdbx_seq_one_letter_code
_entity_poly.pdbx_strand_id
1 'polypeptide(L)'
;RSALTREGQALTEYARRILHLHDEALTKISEPEIAGAVRLGVPDDYISGFLPRVLSAFADSYPLVEVELHCASSTKISHAHDAGEVDIGLVTIEMVEQECQLVRREPVVWATSRRHVVHERKPVPLAVFEPGCSFRKWAVESLEKAGRPHRIAYSSESVAGLVTAVEAGLAVTILPRSGLPADFRELMPDEGFPVLPIVDIGLIPPRGDAGPAVHALAKHIAQGASS
;
A
#
# COMPACT_ATOMS: atom_id res chain seq x y z
N ARG A 1 -26.77 -12.93 4.83
CA ARG A 1 -26.19 -11.65 4.36
C ARG A 1 -27.08 -11.14 3.25
N SER A 2 -27.75 -10.01 3.48
CA SER A 2 -28.61 -9.39 2.47
C SER A 2 -27.76 -8.70 1.42
N ALA A 3 -27.80 -9.15 0.19
CA ALA A 3 -27.13 -8.47 -0.92
C ALA A 3 -27.98 -7.25 -1.35
N LEU A 4 -27.32 -6.13 -1.67
CA LEU A 4 -27.99 -4.95 -2.19
C LEU A 4 -28.56 -5.24 -3.59
N THR A 5 -29.74 -4.69 -3.89
CA THR A 5 -30.27 -4.68 -5.26
C THR A 5 -29.42 -3.75 -6.15
N ARG A 6 -29.62 -3.80 -7.47
CA ARG A 6 -28.92 -2.93 -8.42
C ARG A 6 -29.17 -1.44 -8.11
N GLU A 7 -30.41 -1.10 -7.75
CA GLU A 7 -30.83 0.24 -7.34
C GLU A 7 -30.18 0.62 -6.00
N GLY A 8 -30.08 -0.33 -5.06
CA GLY A 8 -29.40 -0.15 -3.77
C GLY A 8 -27.91 0.10 -3.92
N GLN A 9 -27.23 -0.55 -4.87
CA GLN A 9 -25.82 -0.30 -5.20
C GLN A 9 -25.64 1.12 -5.77
N ALA A 10 -26.47 1.50 -6.76
CA ALA A 10 -26.43 2.85 -7.33
C ALA A 10 -26.69 3.92 -6.27
N LEU A 11 -27.68 3.71 -5.39
CA LEU A 11 -27.98 4.64 -4.29
C LEU A 11 -26.78 4.78 -3.33
N THR A 12 -26.09 3.67 -3.04
CA THR A 12 -24.90 3.68 -2.16
C THR A 12 -23.77 4.54 -2.77
N GLU A 13 -23.53 4.44 -4.07
CA GLU A 13 -22.53 5.25 -4.78
C GLU A 13 -22.89 6.75 -4.72
N TYR A 14 -24.14 7.10 -5.00
CA TYR A 14 -24.58 8.49 -4.88
C TYR A 14 -24.56 9.00 -3.45
N ALA A 15 -24.94 8.20 -2.47
CA ALA A 15 -24.89 8.57 -1.07
C ALA A 15 -23.46 8.87 -0.61
N ARG A 16 -22.48 8.07 -1.03
CA ARG A 16 -21.05 8.32 -0.74
C ARG A 16 -20.58 9.64 -1.35
N ARG A 17 -20.97 9.93 -2.61
CA ARG A 17 -20.62 11.19 -3.26
C ARG A 17 -21.25 12.39 -2.57
N ILE A 18 -22.49 12.29 -2.15
CA ILE A 18 -23.20 13.36 -1.41
C ILE A 18 -22.52 13.61 -0.06
N LEU A 19 -22.20 12.55 0.68
CA LEU A 19 -21.49 12.69 1.96
C LEU A 19 -20.10 13.30 1.78
N HIS A 20 -19.37 12.90 0.74
CA HIS A 20 -18.06 13.48 0.43
C HIS A 20 -18.18 14.98 0.10
N LEU A 21 -19.13 15.38 -0.73
CA LEU A 21 -19.39 16.79 -1.06
C LEU A 21 -19.87 17.60 0.16
N HIS A 22 -20.65 16.99 1.03
CA HIS A 22 -21.08 17.62 2.29
C HIS A 22 -19.89 17.88 3.21
N ASP A 23 -19.02 16.87 3.39
CA ASP A 23 -17.83 16.99 4.24
C ASP A 23 -16.84 18.01 3.66
N GLU A 24 -16.69 18.04 2.32
CA GLU A 24 -15.90 19.05 1.61
C GLU A 24 -16.46 20.46 1.84
N ALA A 25 -17.77 20.63 1.73
CA ALA A 25 -18.42 21.92 1.96
C ALA A 25 -18.25 22.38 3.41
N LEU A 26 -18.41 21.49 4.39
CA LEU A 26 -18.21 21.82 5.80
C LEU A 26 -16.76 22.21 6.07
N THR A 27 -15.79 21.51 5.49
CA THR A 27 -14.36 21.82 5.62
C THR A 27 -14.07 23.22 5.04
N LYS A 28 -14.54 23.51 3.83
CA LYS A 28 -14.35 24.82 3.18
C LYS A 28 -15.02 26.01 3.90
N ILE A 29 -16.09 25.77 4.64
CA ILE A 29 -16.85 26.84 5.32
C ILE A 29 -16.38 27.05 6.77
N SER A 30 -15.91 26.01 7.43
CA SER A 30 -15.75 25.97 8.89
C SER A 30 -14.31 26.02 9.41
N GLU A 31 -13.31 25.78 8.55
CA GLU A 31 -11.90 25.76 8.98
C GLU A 31 -11.11 26.93 8.37
N PRO A 32 -10.20 27.56 9.14
CA PRO A 32 -9.21 28.46 8.57
C PRO A 32 -8.45 27.68 7.47
N GLU A 33 -8.09 28.36 6.40
CA GLU A 33 -7.37 27.83 5.25
C GLU A 33 -6.12 27.08 5.74
N ILE A 34 -6.22 25.73 5.81
CA ILE A 34 -5.11 24.89 6.26
C ILE A 34 -4.05 24.89 5.19
N ALA A 35 -2.89 25.39 5.52
CA ALA A 35 -1.71 25.44 4.64
C ALA A 35 -0.48 24.90 5.35
N GLY A 36 0.55 24.55 4.59
CA GLY A 36 1.83 24.08 5.10
C GLY A 36 2.34 22.84 4.40
N ALA A 37 3.49 22.33 4.82
CA ALA A 37 4.08 21.12 4.29
C ALA A 37 3.89 19.95 5.25
N VAL A 38 3.71 18.74 4.69
CA VAL A 38 3.60 17.48 5.44
C VAL A 38 4.53 16.45 4.82
N ARG A 39 5.41 15.88 5.61
CA ARG A 39 6.34 14.82 5.21
C ARG A 39 5.71 13.47 5.56
N LEU A 40 5.26 12.77 4.52
CA LEU A 40 4.65 11.44 4.62
C LEU A 40 5.68 10.35 4.28
N GLY A 41 6.03 9.52 5.25
CA GLY A 41 6.80 8.30 5.04
C GLY A 41 5.89 7.18 4.50
N VAL A 42 6.32 6.49 3.44
CA VAL A 42 5.53 5.40 2.84
C VAL A 42 6.43 4.35 2.19
N PRO A 43 6.20 3.05 2.43
CA PRO A 43 6.87 2.00 1.69
C PRO A 43 6.52 2.03 0.20
N ASP A 44 7.50 1.74 -0.64
CA ASP A 44 7.38 1.80 -2.10
C ASP A 44 6.24 0.90 -2.64
N ASP A 45 6.00 -0.23 -1.99
CA ASP A 45 4.96 -1.20 -2.33
C ASP A 45 3.52 -0.73 -2.03
N TYR A 46 3.33 0.35 -1.24
CA TYR A 46 2.00 0.94 -0.99
C TYR A 46 1.68 2.14 -1.88
N ILE A 47 2.69 2.72 -2.55
CA ILE A 47 2.52 3.93 -3.36
C ILE A 47 1.57 3.72 -4.53
N SER A 48 1.67 2.61 -5.24
CA SER A 48 0.86 2.34 -6.45
C SER A 48 -0.54 1.80 -6.16
N GLY A 49 -0.85 1.49 -4.90
CA GLY A 49 -2.12 0.88 -4.49
C GLY A 49 -3.24 1.90 -4.23
N PHE A 50 -3.62 2.02 -2.97
CA PHE A 50 -4.72 2.90 -2.54
C PHE A 50 -4.32 4.38 -2.38
N LEU A 51 -3.04 4.66 -2.14
CA LEU A 51 -2.53 5.97 -1.78
C LEU A 51 -2.82 7.08 -2.83
N PRO A 52 -2.71 6.85 -4.15
CA PRO A 52 -3.00 7.88 -5.14
C PRO A 52 -4.41 8.46 -5.03
N ARG A 53 -5.42 7.62 -4.77
CA ARG A 53 -6.81 8.07 -4.58
C ARG A 53 -6.97 8.89 -3.31
N VAL A 54 -6.30 8.47 -2.24
CA VAL A 54 -6.32 9.19 -0.95
C VAL A 54 -5.67 10.55 -1.10
N LEU A 55 -4.49 10.64 -1.73
CA LEU A 55 -3.79 11.92 -1.93
C LEU A 55 -4.53 12.84 -2.90
N SER A 56 -5.15 12.33 -3.96
CA SER A 56 -5.97 13.14 -4.86
C SER A 56 -7.13 13.78 -4.13
N ALA A 57 -7.91 13.01 -3.37
CA ALA A 57 -9.03 13.54 -2.60
C ALA A 57 -8.58 14.51 -1.48
N PHE A 58 -7.39 14.29 -0.91
CA PHE A 58 -6.79 15.21 0.05
C PHE A 58 -6.43 16.55 -0.60
N ALA A 59 -5.78 16.53 -1.76
CA ALA A 59 -5.40 17.74 -2.49
C ALA A 59 -6.62 18.58 -2.92
N ASP A 60 -7.74 17.93 -3.28
CA ASP A 60 -9.00 18.62 -3.57
C ASP A 60 -9.57 19.33 -2.34
N SER A 61 -9.42 18.73 -1.15
CA SER A 61 -9.92 19.26 0.13
C SER A 61 -9.00 20.31 0.76
N TYR A 62 -7.67 20.17 0.57
CA TYR A 62 -6.64 21.01 1.17
C TYR A 62 -5.60 21.49 0.14
N PRO A 63 -6.00 22.36 -0.81
CA PRO A 63 -5.17 22.74 -1.96
C PRO A 63 -3.90 23.54 -1.60
N LEU A 64 -3.81 24.06 -0.38
CA LEU A 64 -2.64 24.82 0.09
C LEU A 64 -1.67 23.97 0.94
N VAL A 65 -1.91 22.65 1.05
CA VAL A 65 -1.01 21.74 1.76
C VAL A 65 -0.09 21.06 0.76
N GLU A 66 1.21 21.22 0.95
CA GLU A 66 2.23 20.51 0.20
C GLU A 66 2.52 19.16 0.87
N VAL A 67 2.56 18.07 0.10
CA VAL A 67 2.88 16.73 0.61
C VAL A 67 4.20 16.25 0.02
N GLU A 68 5.20 16.07 0.89
CA GLU A 68 6.47 15.43 0.55
C GLU A 68 6.40 13.92 0.84
N LEU A 69 6.66 13.08 -0.18
CA LEU A 69 6.71 11.63 -0.02
C LEU A 69 8.13 11.15 0.24
N HIS A 70 8.33 10.51 1.39
CA HIS A 70 9.59 9.87 1.76
C HIS A 70 9.46 8.35 1.61
N CYS A 71 10.03 7.80 0.52
CA CYS A 71 9.94 6.38 0.20
C CYS A 71 11.07 5.61 0.91
N ALA A 72 10.71 4.71 1.81
CA ALA A 72 11.67 3.85 2.51
C ALA A 72 10.98 2.59 3.06
N SER A 73 11.74 1.63 3.61
CA SER A 73 11.14 0.49 4.31
C SER A 73 10.42 0.93 5.60
N SER A 74 9.43 0.16 6.05
CA SER A 74 8.65 0.46 7.27
C SER A 74 9.55 0.74 8.48
N THR A 75 10.62 -0.01 8.66
CA THR A 75 11.58 0.20 9.75
C THR A 75 12.32 1.54 9.63
N LYS A 76 12.76 1.91 8.41
CA LYS A 76 13.41 3.21 8.17
C LYS A 76 12.43 4.37 8.39
N ILE A 77 11.18 4.23 7.95
CA ILE A 77 10.12 5.23 8.18
C ILE A 77 9.86 5.42 9.66
N SER A 78 9.76 4.33 10.41
CA SER A 78 9.61 4.33 11.86
C SER A 78 10.72 5.14 12.55
N HIS A 79 11.99 4.87 12.21
CA HIS A 79 13.13 5.62 12.73
C HIS A 79 13.12 7.09 12.30
N ALA A 80 12.78 7.37 11.02
CA ALA A 80 12.67 8.75 10.52
C ALA A 80 11.56 9.54 11.22
N HIS A 81 10.45 8.88 11.58
CA HIS A 81 9.39 9.49 12.37
C HIS A 81 9.88 9.82 13.79
N ASP A 82 10.59 8.91 14.47
CA ASP A 82 11.15 9.17 15.80
C ASP A 82 12.18 10.30 15.77
N ALA A 83 12.97 10.38 14.69
CA ALA A 83 13.95 11.46 14.47
C ALA A 83 13.31 12.81 14.07
N GLY A 84 12.02 12.84 13.72
CA GLY A 84 11.35 14.04 13.22
C GLY A 84 11.62 14.39 11.79
N GLU A 85 12.13 13.46 11.00
CA GLU A 85 12.40 13.61 9.58
C GLU A 85 11.13 13.44 8.73
N VAL A 86 10.17 12.64 9.21
CA VAL A 86 8.80 12.54 8.68
C VAL A 86 7.78 12.87 9.77
N ASP A 87 6.63 13.39 9.36
CA ASP A 87 5.58 13.85 10.27
C ASP A 87 4.57 12.77 10.60
N ILE A 88 4.28 11.90 9.62
CA ILE A 88 3.43 10.71 9.72
C ILE A 88 4.02 9.61 8.85
N GLY A 89 3.72 8.35 9.15
CA GLY A 89 4.23 7.21 8.40
C GLY A 89 3.17 6.16 8.12
N LEU A 90 3.07 5.70 6.88
CA LEU A 90 2.43 4.43 6.58
C LEU A 90 3.47 3.31 6.75
N VAL A 91 3.09 2.22 7.38
CA VAL A 91 4.01 1.12 7.68
C VAL A 91 3.28 -0.22 7.67
N THR A 92 4.02 -1.30 7.49
CA THR A 92 3.58 -2.65 7.85
C THR A 92 3.66 -2.78 9.37
N ILE A 93 2.53 -2.96 10.04
CA ILE A 93 2.45 -2.95 11.53
C ILE A 93 3.44 -3.94 12.15
N GLU A 94 3.57 -5.15 11.60
CA GLU A 94 4.45 -6.20 12.11
C GLU A 94 5.95 -5.85 12.04
N MET A 95 6.33 -4.79 11.32
CA MET A 95 7.71 -4.37 11.08
C MET A 95 8.19 -3.27 12.01
N VAL A 96 7.31 -2.73 12.84
CA VAL A 96 7.59 -1.56 13.70
C VAL A 96 7.11 -1.82 15.12
N GLU A 97 7.75 -1.16 16.08
CA GLU A 97 7.39 -1.28 17.50
C GLU A 97 6.43 -0.17 17.95
N GLN A 98 6.32 0.91 17.16
CA GLN A 98 5.42 2.02 17.48
C GLN A 98 3.97 1.60 17.42
N GLU A 99 3.15 2.22 18.27
CA GLU A 99 1.70 2.12 18.19
C GLU A 99 1.20 2.73 16.89
N CYS A 100 0.48 1.92 16.11
CA CYS A 100 -0.05 2.32 14.82
C CYS A 100 -1.56 2.19 14.78
N GLN A 101 -2.23 3.16 14.17
CA GLN A 101 -3.63 3.01 13.82
C GLN A 101 -3.76 2.12 12.59
N LEU A 102 -4.46 0.99 12.69
CA LEU A 102 -4.77 0.16 11.52
C LEU A 102 -5.61 0.96 10.53
N VAL A 103 -5.12 1.10 9.30
CA VAL A 103 -5.83 1.80 8.21
C VAL A 103 -6.34 0.86 7.15
N ARG A 104 -5.62 -0.26 6.88
CA ARG A 104 -6.02 -1.18 5.82
C ARG A 104 -5.47 -2.59 6.06
N ARG A 105 -6.27 -3.58 5.68
CA ARG A 105 -5.84 -4.97 5.50
C ARG A 105 -5.70 -5.27 4.02
N GLU A 106 -4.51 -5.62 3.59
CA GLU A 106 -4.20 -5.79 2.17
C GLU A 106 -3.73 -7.21 1.89
N PRO A 107 -4.41 -7.96 1.00
CA PRO A 107 -3.93 -9.27 0.56
C PRO A 107 -2.62 -9.12 -0.21
N VAL A 108 -1.63 -9.94 0.13
CA VAL A 108 -0.42 -10.11 -0.67
C VAL A 108 -0.65 -11.26 -1.65
N VAL A 109 -0.24 -11.08 -2.91
CA VAL A 109 -0.49 -12.04 -3.98
C VAL A 109 0.78 -12.34 -4.76
N TRP A 110 0.88 -13.56 -5.27
CA TRP A 110 1.88 -13.92 -6.27
C TRP A 110 1.54 -13.28 -7.60
N ALA A 111 2.51 -12.63 -8.23
CA ALA A 111 2.32 -11.87 -9.45
C ALA A 111 3.26 -12.33 -10.57
N THR A 112 2.71 -12.47 -11.77
CA THR A 112 3.45 -12.75 -12.99
C THR A 112 2.90 -11.93 -14.16
N SER A 113 3.72 -11.72 -15.20
CA SER A 113 3.27 -11.09 -16.42
C SER A 113 2.27 -11.99 -17.16
N ARG A 114 1.22 -11.38 -17.74
CA ARG A 114 0.27 -12.10 -18.62
C ARG A 114 0.91 -12.59 -19.92
N ARG A 115 2.08 -12.06 -20.29
CA ARG A 115 2.77 -12.34 -21.56
C ARG A 115 3.75 -13.50 -21.46
N HIS A 116 4.08 -13.97 -20.24
CA HIS A 116 5.15 -14.94 -20.03
C HIS A 116 4.71 -16.06 -19.09
N VAL A 117 5.25 -17.24 -19.30
CA VAL A 117 4.98 -18.46 -18.51
C VAL A 117 6.15 -18.83 -17.58
N VAL A 118 6.87 -17.82 -17.09
CA VAL A 118 8.06 -18.00 -16.25
C VAL A 118 7.76 -18.73 -14.94
N HIS A 119 6.54 -18.65 -14.45
CA HIS A 119 6.04 -19.33 -13.24
C HIS A 119 6.04 -20.87 -13.36
N GLU A 120 6.14 -21.43 -14.58
CA GLU A 120 6.22 -22.87 -14.82
C GLU A 120 7.66 -23.42 -14.72
N ARG A 121 8.67 -22.54 -14.72
CA ARG A 121 10.08 -22.94 -14.64
C ARG A 121 10.40 -23.64 -13.31
N LYS A 122 11.34 -24.57 -13.36
CA LYS A 122 11.86 -25.30 -12.20
C LYS A 122 13.39 -25.21 -12.18
N PRO A 123 14.00 -24.57 -11.17
CA PRO A 123 13.39 -23.85 -10.04
C PRO A 123 12.69 -22.54 -10.51
N VAL A 124 11.61 -22.14 -9.81
CA VAL A 124 10.90 -20.89 -10.06
C VAL A 124 11.84 -19.69 -9.79
N PRO A 125 12.06 -18.80 -10.76
CA PRO A 125 12.87 -17.61 -10.53
C PRO A 125 12.03 -16.54 -9.82
N LEU A 126 12.55 -16.00 -8.72
CA LEU A 126 11.92 -14.95 -7.92
C LEU A 126 12.59 -13.60 -8.13
N ALA A 127 11.80 -12.56 -8.25
CA ALA A 127 12.19 -11.17 -8.03
C ALA A 127 11.67 -10.75 -6.64
N VAL A 128 12.56 -10.36 -5.76
CA VAL A 128 12.25 -10.09 -4.35
C VAL A 128 12.94 -8.83 -3.86
N PHE A 129 12.39 -8.24 -2.82
CA PHE A 129 13.03 -7.13 -2.11
C PHE A 129 14.35 -7.57 -1.44
N GLU A 130 15.11 -6.59 -0.97
CA GLU A 130 16.36 -6.82 -0.25
C GLU A 130 16.14 -7.61 1.06
N PRO A 131 17.20 -8.24 1.60
CA PRO A 131 17.15 -8.92 2.90
C PRO A 131 16.59 -8.01 4.01
N GLY A 132 15.74 -8.58 4.87
CA GLY A 132 15.06 -7.84 5.94
C GLY A 132 13.63 -7.39 5.59
N CYS A 133 13.21 -7.46 4.33
CA CYS A 133 11.82 -7.20 3.95
C CYS A 133 10.91 -8.41 4.25
N SER A 134 9.76 -8.19 4.88
CA SER A 134 8.77 -9.24 5.16
C SER A 134 8.25 -9.90 3.89
N PHE A 135 8.04 -9.15 2.82
CA PHE A 135 7.60 -9.71 1.54
C PHE A 135 8.60 -10.73 1.01
N ARG A 136 9.91 -10.44 1.06
CA ARG A 136 10.94 -11.43 0.69
C ARG A 136 10.84 -12.69 1.54
N LYS A 137 10.72 -12.54 2.85
CA LYS A 137 10.58 -13.64 3.80
C LYS A 137 9.37 -14.51 3.46
N TRP A 138 8.19 -13.89 3.27
CA TRP A 138 6.96 -14.62 2.94
C TRP A 138 7.05 -15.34 1.61
N ALA A 139 7.64 -14.74 0.57
CA ALA A 139 7.82 -15.40 -0.72
C ALA A 139 8.67 -16.67 -0.59
N VAL A 140 9.81 -16.58 0.08
CA VAL A 140 10.74 -17.70 0.23
C VAL A 140 10.12 -18.80 1.12
N GLU A 141 9.68 -18.45 2.33
CA GLU A 141 9.15 -19.42 3.29
C GLU A 141 7.89 -20.14 2.79
N SER A 142 7.01 -19.46 2.04
CA SER A 142 5.80 -20.10 1.54
C SER A 142 6.09 -21.14 0.47
N LEU A 143 7.06 -20.89 -0.43
CA LEU A 143 7.49 -21.88 -1.41
C LEU A 143 8.28 -23.02 -0.78
N GLU A 144 9.12 -22.74 0.23
CA GLU A 144 9.82 -23.78 1.02
C GLU A 144 8.82 -24.72 1.71
N LYS A 145 7.83 -24.16 2.41
CA LYS A 145 6.76 -24.93 3.06
C LYS A 145 5.93 -25.76 2.07
N ALA A 146 5.75 -25.26 0.85
CA ALA A 146 5.06 -25.97 -0.24
C ALA A 146 5.97 -26.98 -0.97
N GLY A 147 7.25 -27.08 -0.62
CA GLY A 147 8.21 -27.95 -1.29
C GLY A 147 8.45 -27.58 -2.76
N ARG A 148 8.18 -26.32 -3.15
CA ARG A 148 8.34 -25.84 -4.52
C ARG A 148 9.74 -25.29 -4.75
N PRO A 149 10.55 -25.93 -5.64
CA PRO A 149 11.91 -25.46 -5.94
C PRO A 149 11.88 -24.04 -6.50
N HIS A 150 12.66 -23.16 -5.92
CA HIS A 150 12.76 -21.76 -6.34
C HIS A 150 14.21 -21.27 -6.23
N ARG A 151 14.49 -20.12 -6.81
CA ARG A 151 15.75 -19.41 -6.68
C ARG A 151 15.50 -17.91 -6.72
N ILE A 152 16.27 -17.13 -5.97
CA ILE A 152 16.27 -15.69 -6.12
C ILE A 152 17.05 -15.37 -7.39
N ALA A 153 16.35 -14.79 -8.38
CA ALA A 153 16.90 -14.40 -9.66
C ALA A 153 17.22 -12.90 -9.71
N TYR A 154 16.41 -12.10 -9.02
CA TYR A 154 16.54 -10.64 -8.95
C TYR A 154 16.25 -10.15 -7.54
N SER A 155 16.97 -9.10 -7.13
CA SER A 155 16.69 -8.35 -5.92
C SER A 155 16.68 -6.86 -6.23
N SER A 156 15.77 -6.11 -5.60
CA SER A 156 15.66 -4.67 -5.75
C SER A 156 15.13 -4.04 -4.47
N GLU A 157 15.57 -2.82 -4.17
CA GLU A 157 14.98 -2.01 -3.10
C GLU A 157 13.64 -1.39 -3.51
N SER A 158 13.34 -1.31 -4.82
CA SER A 158 12.11 -0.70 -5.34
C SER A 158 11.19 -1.69 -6.04
N VAL A 159 9.88 -1.42 -5.96
CA VAL A 159 8.83 -2.14 -6.71
C VAL A 159 9.07 -2.03 -8.21
N ALA A 160 9.51 -0.87 -8.71
CA ALA A 160 9.79 -0.68 -10.13
C ALA A 160 10.82 -1.66 -10.66
N GLY A 161 11.87 -1.97 -9.89
CA GLY A 161 12.86 -2.99 -10.24
C GLY A 161 12.29 -4.39 -10.29
N LEU A 162 11.41 -4.75 -9.34
CA LEU A 162 10.71 -6.04 -9.33
C LEU A 162 9.75 -6.16 -10.52
N VAL A 163 8.95 -5.12 -10.77
CA VAL A 163 8.01 -5.05 -11.89
C VAL A 163 8.76 -5.22 -13.22
N THR A 164 9.88 -4.53 -13.42
CA THR A 164 10.72 -4.65 -14.62
C THR A 164 11.16 -6.10 -14.86
N ALA A 165 11.62 -6.80 -13.82
CA ALA A 165 12.03 -8.20 -13.96
C ALA A 165 10.86 -9.13 -14.33
N VAL A 166 9.67 -8.88 -13.82
CA VAL A 166 8.45 -9.65 -14.12
C VAL A 166 7.92 -9.33 -15.51
N GLU A 167 7.88 -8.06 -15.92
CA GLU A 167 7.48 -7.63 -17.27
C GLU A 167 8.36 -8.23 -18.36
N ALA A 168 9.66 -8.33 -18.10
CA ALA A 168 10.63 -8.95 -18.99
C ALA A 168 10.53 -10.49 -19.03
N GLY A 169 9.62 -11.12 -18.26
CA GLY A 169 9.48 -12.58 -18.20
C GLY A 169 10.67 -13.29 -17.56
N LEU A 170 11.35 -12.65 -16.64
CA LEU A 170 12.55 -13.16 -16.00
C LEU A 170 12.28 -13.80 -14.65
N ALA A 171 11.23 -13.37 -13.96
CA ALA A 171 10.88 -13.83 -12.61
C ALA A 171 9.38 -13.70 -12.31
N VAL A 172 8.95 -14.28 -11.19
CA VAL A 172 7.69 -13.98 -10.51
C VAL A 172 8.00 -13.18 -9.24
N THR A 173 7.01 -12.45 -8.74
CA THR A 173 7.16 -11.67 -7.49
C THR A 173 5.94 -11.80 -6.60
N ILE A 174 5.95 -11.16 -5.43
CA ILE A 174 4.77 -10.93 -4.61
C ILE A 174 4.56 -9.44 -4.43
N LEU A 175 3.30 -9.01 -4.48
CA LEU A 175 2.90 -7.61 -4.35
C LEU A 175 1.60 -7.51 -3.54
N PRO A 176 1.29 -6.36 -2.94
CA PRO A 176 -0.07 -6.05 -2.50
C PRO A 176 -1.02 -6.12 -3.69
N ARG A 177 -2.20 -6.74 -3.50
CA ARG A 177 -3.17 -6.90 -4.60
C ARG A 177 -3.59 -5.57 -5.23
N SER A 178 -3.75 -4.53 -4.41
CA SER A 178 -4.11 -3.19 -4.91
C SER A 178 -3.04 -2.52 -5.76
N GLY A 179 -1.78 -2.93 -5.62
CA GLY A 179 -0.63 -2.44 -6.39
C GLY A 179 -0.28 -3.30 -7.61
N LEU A 180 -1.12 -4.30 -7.96
CA LEU A 180 -0.84 -5.19 -9.08
C LEU A 180 -0.97 -4.43 -10.42
N PRO A 181 0.10 -4.38 -11.26
CA PRO A 181 0.02 -3.76 -12.58
C PRO A 181 -1.03 -4.42 -13.47
N ALA A 182 -1.66 -3.66 -14.36
CA ALA A 182 -2.73 -4.15 -15.25
C ALA A 182 -2.30 -5.31 -16.17
N ASP A 183 -1.03 -5.30 -16.60
CA ASP A 183 -0.43 -6.34 -17.44
C ASP A 183 0.01 -7.59 -16.66
N PHE A 184 -0.19 -7.59 -15.34
CA PHE A 184 0.10 -8.74 -14.50
C PHE A 184 -1.17 -9.54 -14.21
N ARG A 185 -0.97 -10.76 -13.74
CA ARG A 185 -1.99 -11.61 -13.16
C ARG A 185 -1.52 -12.22 -11.85
N GLU A 186 -2.48 -12.52 -11.02
CA GLU A 186 -2.27 -13.31 -9.81
C GLU A 186 -2.03 -14.79 -10.18
N LEU A 187 -1.10 -15.44 -9.49
CA LEU A 187 -0.90 -16.89 -9.54
C LEU A 187 -1.63 -17.54 -8.38
N MET A 188 -2.34 -18.62 -8.68
CA MET A 188 -3.27 -19.25 -7.77
C MET A 188 -2.71 -20.55 -7.16
N PRO A 189 -3.33 -21.08 -6.08
CA PRO A 189 -2.88 -22.32 -5.44
C PRO A 189 -2.91 -23.56 -6.35
N ASP A 190 -3.84 -23.64 -7.29
CA ASP A 190 -3.91 -24.72 -8.29
C ASP A 190 -2.76 -24.68 -9.31
N GLU A 191 -2.09 -23.54 -9.46
CA GLU A 191 -0.83 -23.37 -10.19
C GLU A 191 0.39 -23.68 -9.32
N GLY A 192 0.19 -24.13 -8.06
CA GLY A 192 1.23 -24.47 -7.09
C GLY A 192 1.84 -23.29 -6.36
N PHE A 193 1.14 -22.15 -6.32
CA PHE A 193 1.56 -20.98 -5.53
C PHE A 193 0.72 -20.87 -4.26
N PRO A 194 1.33 -21.07 -3.08
CA PRO A 194 0.60 -21.09 -1.81
C PRO A 194 0.01 -19.72 -1.49
N VAL A 195 -1.07 -19.73 -0.70
CA VAL A 195 -1.68 -18.49 -0.19
C VAL A 195 -0.67 -17.74 0.67
N LEU A 196 -0.58 -16.43 0.44
CA LEU A 196 0.26 -15.52 1.18
C LEU A 196 -0.51 -14.84 2.32
N PRO A 197 0.19 -14.25 3.30
CA PRO A 197 -0.44 -13.51 4.38
C PRO A 197 -1.23 -12.30 3.90
N ILE A 198 -2.15 -11.82 4.74
CA ILE A 198 -2.73 -10.49 4.66
C ILE A 198 -1.82 -9.56 5.46
N VAL A 199 -1.43 -8.44 4.88
CA VAL A 199 -0.63 -7.43 5.56
C VAL A 199 -1.52 -6.39 6.22
N ASP A 200 -1.25 -6.06 7.47
CA ASP A 200 -1.88 -4.98 8.20
C ASP A 200 -1.07 -3.69 7.99
N ILE A 201 -1.65 -2.73 7.23
CA ILE A 201 -1.05 -1.41 6.98
C ILE A 201 -1.52 -0.48 8.09
N GLY A 202 -0.57 0.09 8.80
CA GLY A 202 -0.78 1.03 9.88
C GLY A 202 -0.32 2.43 9.54
N LEU A 203 -0.92 3.40 10.19
CA LEU A 203 -0.49 4.79 10.23
C LEU A 203 0.19 5.05 11.57
N ILE A 204 1.46 5.45 11.56
CA ILE A 204 2.12 6.03 12.72
C ILE A 204 1.52 7.43 12.89
N PRO A 205 0.87 7.72 14.04
CA PRO A 205 0.14 8.97 14.21
C PRO A 205 1.07 10.18 14.27
N PRO A 206 0.54 11.39 14.00
CA PRO A 206 1.28 12.63 14.23
C PRO A 206 1.75 12.73 15.68
N ARG A 207 2.90 13.38 15.87
CA ARG A 207 3.33 13.78 17.22
C ARG A 207 2.39 14.86 17.78
N GLY A 208 2.33 14.96 19.11
CA GLY A 208 1.37 15.84 19.79
C GLY A 208 1.51 17.34 19.49
N ASP A 209 2.67 17.78 18.98
CA ASP A 209 2.99 19.15 18.57
C ASP A 209 2.84 19.39 17.05
N ALA A 210 2.35 18.40 16.30
CA ALA A 210 2.18 18.50 14.86
C ALA A 210 1.14 19.57 14.47
N GLY A 211 1.40 20.25 13.35
CA GLY A 211 0.52 21.29 12.83
C GLY A 211 -0.80 20.77 12.25
N PRO A 212 -1.77 21.68 11.99
CA PRO A 212 -3.10 21.31 11.47
C PRO A 212 -3.07 20.52 10.15
N ALA A 213 -2.15 20.84 9.24
CA ALA A 213 -1.98 20.14 7.96
C ALA A 213 -1.64 18.66 8.15
N VAL A 214 -0.75 18.36 9.11
CA VAL A 214 -0.33 16.99 9.43
C VAL A 214 -1.50 16.18 9.99
N HIS A 215 -2.28 16.76 10.93
CA HIS A 215 -3.46 16.11 11.46
C HIS A 215 -4.55 15.90 10.41
N ALA A 216 -4.74 16.87 9.51
CA ALA A 216 -5.69 16.75 8.41
C ALA A 216 -5.34 15.59 7.48
N LEU A 217 -4.06 15.45 7.06
CA LEU A 217 -3.62 14.36 6.22
C LEU A 217 -3.74 13.00 6.94
N ALA A 218 -3.33 12.91 8.20
CA ALA A 218 -3.44 11.69 8.99
C ALA A 218 -4.90 11.20 9.09
N LYS A 219 -5.83 12.10 9.41
CA LYS A 219 -7.27 11.83 9.46
C LYS A 219 -7.79 11.36 8.10
N HIS A 220 -7.37 12.04 7.02
CA HIS A 220 -7.82 11.73 5.67
C HIS A 220 -7.33 10.35 5.21
N ILE A 221 -6.07 9.98 5.48
CA ILE A 221 -5.54 8.65 5.23
C ILE A 221 -6.33 7.58 5.99
N ALA A 222 -6.57 7.79 7.30
CA ALA A 222 -7.29 6.84 8.13
C ALA A 222 -8.73 6.58 7.64
N GLN A 223 -9.39 7.58 7.07
CA GLN A 223 -10.75 7.47 6.51
C GLN A 223 -10.76 6.89 5.09
N GLY A 224 -9.85 7.37 4.22
CA GLY A 224 -9.83 7.03 2.80
C GLY A 224 -9.27 5.64 2.48
N ALA A 225 -8.43 5.08 3.33
CA ALA A 225 -7.83 3.76 3.13
C ALA A 225 -8.80 2.58 3.36
N SER A 226 -9.93 2.82 4.02
CA SER A 226 -10.94 1.80 4.34
C SER A 226 -11.96 1.54 3.22
N SER A 227 -11.84 2.24 2.08
CA SER A 227 -12.81 2.21 0.96
C SER A 227 -12.33 1.34 -0.23
#